data_981eb4f9fc10ab042c3a96721925e769
#
_entry.id   981eb4f9fc10ab042c3a96721925e769
#
_cell.length_a   1.000
_cell.length_b   1.000
_cell.length_c   1.000
_cell.angle_alpha   90.00
_cell.angle_beta   90.00
_cell.angle_gamma   90.00
#
_symmetry.space_group_name_H-M   'P 1'
#
loop_
_entity.id
_entity.type
_entity.pdbx_description
1 polymer ?
#
loop_
_entity_poly.entity_id
_entity_poly.type
_entity_poly.pdbx_seq_one_letter_code
_entity_poly.pdbx_strand_id
1 'polypeptide(L)'
;MKKILMLAAAVLLLSCSCHQSFERVDASRCAASVTKCLSGRDTIGVVLNVSRVIDGDTFEGRLDNGGNPGVNPWMLQLTKIVVRINGIDAPERGQWYGDVATLHLQWLISGKAVGLKLKQKDTYGRWIATVYLDGADICEEMLKEGLAWHYKEHDSNPRYAQLEAEAKQAGLGLWSDDRAVPPWEWRRMDKYERDGYR
;
A
#
# COMPACT_ATOMS: atom_id res chain seq x y z
N MET A 1 -42.05 -30.80 -55.57
CA MET A 1 -42.00 -29.42 -56.07
C MET A 1 -41.96 -28.47 -54.86
N LYS A 2 -41.08 -27.48 -54.92
CA LYS A 2 -40.93 -26.35 -54.02
C LYS A 2 -40.17 -26.60 -52.70
N LYS A 3 -38.97 -26.11 -52.80
CA LYS A 3 -37.95 -25.92 -51.79
C LYS A 3 -38.45 -24.99 -50.64
N ILE A 4 -38.38 -25.42 -49.43
CA ILE A 4 -38.49 -24.55 -48.27
C ILE A 4 -37.08 -24.26 -47.78
N LEU A 5 -36.70 -23.01 -47.95
CA LEU A 5 -35.44 -22.44 -47.56
C LEU A 5 -35.46 -22.29 -46.03
N MET A 6 -34.67 -23.09 -45.31
CA MET A 6 -34.44 -22.86 -43.91
C MET A 6 -33.43 -21.71 -43.75
N LEU A 7 -33.93 -20.58 -43.28
CA LEU A 7 -33.13 -19.47 -42.84
C LEU A 7 -32.67 -19.80 -41.42
N ALA A 8 -31.48 -20.36 -41.28
CA ALA A 8 -30.82 -20.50 -40.00
C ALA A 8 -30.30 -19.13 -39.58
N ALA A 9 -31.06 -18.46 -38.72
CA ALA A 9 -30.58 -17.30 -38.01
C ALA A 9 -29.45 -17.74 -37.07
N ALA A 10 -28.22 -17.52 -37.49
CA ALA A 10 -27.08 -17.62 -36.61
C ALA A 10 -27.13 -16.47 -35.60
N VAL A 11 -27.68 -16.77 -34.44
CA VAL A 11 -27.49 -15.92 -33.25
C VAL A 11 -26.04 -16.04 -32.87
N LEU A 12 -25.24 -15.10 -33.33
CA LEU A 12 -23.91 -14.84 -32.83
C LEU A 12 -24.06 -14.34 -31.40
N LEU A 13 -24.08 -15.28 -30.46
CA LEU A 13 -23.74 -15.02 -29.08
C LEU A 13 -22.26 -14.58 -29.04
N LEU A 14 -22.07 -13.29 -29.15
CA LEU A 14 -20.87 -12.65 -28.69
C LEU A 14 -20.77 -12.86 -27.16
N SER A 15 -20.40 -14.09 -26.78
CA SER A 15 -19.82 -14.31 -25.47
C SER A 15 -18.51 -13.53 -25.44
N CYS A 16 -18.59 -12.33 -24.92
CA CYS A 16 -17.41 -11.59 -24.46
C CYS A 16 -16.78 -12.42 -23.35
N SER A 17 -16.01 -13.44 -23.75
CA SER A 17 -15.08 -14.14 -22.89
C SER A 17 -13.99 -13.14 -22.55
N CYS A 18 -14.30 -12.29 -21.57
CA CYS A 18 -13.27 -11.58 -20.83
C CYS A 18 -12.52 -12.61 -19.99
N HIS A 19 -11.83 -13.52 -20.66
CA HIS A 19 -10.73 -14.29 -20.11
C HIS A 19 -9.58 -13.31 -20.04
N GLN A 20 -9.64 -12.40 -19.05
CA GLN A 20 -8.42 -11.75 -18.60
C GLN A 20 -7.54 -12.88 -18.08
N SER A 21 -6.69 -13.34 -19.00
CA SER A 21 -5.49 -14.07 -18.62
C SER A 21 -4.83 -13.24 -17.53
N PHE A 22 -4.87 -13.77 -16.32
CA PHE A 22 -4.08 -13.30 -15.20
C PHE A 22 -2.63 -13.57 -15.59
N GLU A 23 -2.06 -12.70 -16.43
CA GLU A 23 -0.64 -12.72 -16.69
C GLU A 23 0.01 -12.51 -15.33
N ARG A 24 0.75 -13.53 -14.90
CA ARG A 24 1.68 -13.38 -13.78
C ARG A 24 2.55 -12.19 -14.14
N VAL A 25 2.29 -11.06 -13.48
CA VAL A 25 3.14 -9.89 -13.60
C VAL A 25 4.51 -10.36 -13.14
N ASP A 26 5.41 -10.47 -14.10
CA ASP A 26 6.77 -10.91 -13.84
C ASP A 26 7.42 -9.89 -12.88
N ALA A 27 7.76 -10.34 -11.68
CA ALA A 27 8.36 -9.51 -10.64
C ALA A 27 9.63 -8.79 -11.15
N SER A 28 10.33 -9.38 -12.14
CA SER A 28 11.50 -8.77 -12.79
C SER A 28 11.11 -7.55 -13.65
N ARG A 29 9.94 -7.55 -14.27
CA ARG A 29 9.41 -6.43 -15.03
C ARG A 29 8.95 -5.30 -14.11
N CYS A 30 8.34 -5.60 -12.97
CA CYS A 30 7.99 -4.63 -11.96
C CYS A 30 9.24 -3.95 -11.38
N ALA A 31 10.27 -4.71 -11.00
CA ALA A 31 11.52 -4.17 -10.49
C ALA A 31 12.21 -3.24 -11.51
N ALA A 32 12.28 -3.64 -12.79
CA ALA A 32 12.85 -2.82 -13.85
C ALA A 32 12.00 -1.57 -14.15
N SER A 33 10.66 -1.65 -14.05
CA SER A 33 9.75 -0.52 -14.22
C SER A 33 9.88 0.47 -13.07
N VAL A 34 9.97 0.00 -11.83
CA VAL A 34 10.20 0.82 -10.62
C VAL A 34 11.52 1.58 -10.74
N THR A 35 12.61 0.90 -11.12
CA THR A 35 13.91 1.54 -11.31
C THR A 35 13.89 2.57 -12.44
N LYS A 36 13.12 2.36 -13.51
CA LYS A 36 13.04 3.25 -14.67
C LYS A 36 12.15 4.48 -14.44
N CYS A 37 11.06 4.36 -13.68
CA CYS A 37 10.20 5.50 -13.33
C CYS A 37 10.88 6.49 -12.39
N LEU A 38 11.86 6.06 -11.64
CA LEU A 38 12.51 6.84 -10.57
C LEU A 38 13.89 7.36 -10.93
N SER A 39 14.32 7.21 -12.18
CA SER A 39 15.58 7.78 -12.69
C SER A 39 15.60 9.32 -12.76
N GLY A 40 14.56 9.99 -12.26
CA GLY A 40 14.45 11.44 -12.22
C GLY A 40 14.30 11.99 -10.81
N ARG A 41 15.35 12.04 -10.01
CA ARG A 41 15.63 12.87 -8.84
C ARG A 41 15.61 12.26 -7.44
N ASP A 42 14.99 11.09 -7.19
CA ASP A 42 15.06 10.46 -5.85
C ASP A 42 15.43 8.99 -5.99
N THR A 43 16.64 8.65 -5.60
CA THR A 43 17.16 7.28 -5.67
C THR A 43 16.37 6.40 -4.71
N ILE A 44 15.52 5.52 -5.25
CA ILE A 44 15.05 4.36 -4.48
C ILE A 44 16.29 3.51 -4.21
N GLY A 45 16.63 3.43 -2.92
CA GLY A 45 17.82 2.71 -2.51
C GLY A 45 17.63 1.19 -2.43
N VAL A 46 16.38 0.70 -2.28
CA VAL A 46 16.08 -0.70 -1.96
C VAL A 46 14.74 -1.12 -2.52
N VAL A 47 14.67 -2.32 -3.09
CA VAL A 47 13.40 -2.98 -3.47
C VAL A 47 13.10 -4.09 -2.47
N LEU A 48 11.86 -4.15 -2.01
CA LEU A 48 11.38 -5.12 -1.04
C LEU A 48 10.17 -5.88 -1.59
N ASN A 49 10.24 -7.20 -1.60
CA ASN A 49 9.08 -8.06 -1.87
C ASN A 49 8.24 -8.18 -0.61
N VAL A 50 7.03 -7.60 -0.61
CA VAL A 50 6.14 -7.58 0.56
C VAL A 50 5.60 -8.97 0.83
N SER A 51 5.83 -9.47 2.06
CA SER A 51 5.35 -10.79 2.49
C SER A 51 4.11 -10.71 3.38
N ARG A 52 3.97 -9.65 4.18
CA ARG A 52 2.82 -9.45 5.07
C ARG A 52 2.64 -8.00 5.47
N VAL A 53 1.42 -7.51 5.49
CA VAL A 53 1.04 -6.25 6.13
C VAL A 53 0.71 -6.53 7.60
N ILE A 54 1.23 -5.72 8.51
CA ILE A 54 1.07 -5.87 9.96
C ILE A 54 -0.11 -5.01 10.44
N ASP A 55 -0.14 -3.74 10.03
CA ASP A 55 -1.17 -2.75 10.30
C ASP A 55 -1.25 -1.71 9.18
N GLY A 56 -1.99 -0.62 9.36
CA GLY A 56 -2.23 0.39 8.31
C GLY A 56 -1.01 1.20 7.87
N ASP A 57 0.15 1.05 8.52
CA ASP A 57 1.37 1.77 8.17
C ASP A 57 2.66 0.96 8.37
N THR A 58 2.51 -0.31 8.71
CA THR A 58 3.64 -1.21 8.97
C THR A 58 3.48 -2.51 8.20
N PHE A 59 4.54 -2.93 7.54
CA PHE A 59 4.58 -4.20 6.81
C PHE A 59 5.96 -4.84 6.89
N GLU A 60 6.02 -6.09 6.48
CA GLU A 60 7.27 -6.85 6.40
C GLU A 60 7.48 -7.42 5.01
N GLY A 61 8.71 -7.60 4.64
CA GLY A 61 9.08 -8.17 3.37
C GLY A 61 10.52 -8.67 3.35
N ARG A 62 10.94 -9.09 2.18
CA ARG A 62 12.29 -9.57 1.92
C ARG A 62 12.94 -8.74 0.84
N LEU A 63 14.22 -8.45 1.01
CA LEU A 63 14.98 -7.70 0.01
C LEU A 63 14.99 -8.44 -1.32
N ASP A 64 14.78 -7.68 -2.39
CA ASP A 64 15.03 -8.14 -3.74
C ASP A 64 16.52 -7.87 -4.09
N ASN A 65 17.19 -8.84 -4.69
CA ASN A 65 18.58 -8.67 -5.13
C ASN A 65 18.71 -7.88 -6.44
N GLY A 66 17.57 -7.51 -7.06
CA GLY A 66 17.57 -6.82 -8.36
C GLY A 66 18.32 -7.54 -9.47
N GLY A 67 18.51 -8.86 -9.33
CA GLY A 67 19.32 -9.64 -10.26
C GLY A 67 20.84 -9.47 -10.07
N ASN A 68 21.32 -8.88 -8.99
CA ASN A 68 22.76 -8.71 -8.73
C ASN A 68 23.43 -10.06 -8.44
N PRO A 69 24.31 -10.54 -9.34
CA PRO A 69 24.95 -11.87 -9.19
C PRO A 69 25.95 -11.93 -8.02
N GLY A 70 26.40 -10.77 -7.50
CA GLY A 70 27.33 -10.69 -6.37
C GLY A 70 26.67 -10.90 -5.00
N VAL A 71 25.34 -10.93 -4.94
CA VAL A 71 24.59 -11.12 -3.70
C VAL A 71 23.98 -12.50 -3.68
N ASN A 72 24.30 -13.29 -2.66
CA ASN A 72 23.75 -14.63 -2.51
C ASN A 72 22.20 -14.55 -2.30
N PRO A 73 21.38 -15.04 -3.23
CA PRO A 73 19.93 -14.94 -3.13
C PRO A 73 19.36 -15.57 -1.86
N TRP A 74 19.98 -16.63 -1.36
CA TRP A 74 19.54 -17.31 -0.14
C TRP A 74 19.70 -16.45 1.11
N MET A 75 20.76 -15.63 1.19
CA MET A 75 20.96 -14.70 2.32
C MET A 75 19.88 -13.61 2.33
N LEU A 76 19.47 -13.12 1.16
CA LEU A 76 18.40 -12.12 1.05
C LEU A 76 17.03 -12.69 1.42
N GLN A 77 16.74 -13.92 1.03
CA GLN A 77 15.50 -14.60 1.38
C GLN A 77 15.37 -14.86 2.89
N LEU A 78 16.48 -14.96 3.61
CA LEU A 78 16.50 -15.12 5.07
C LEU A 78 16.35 -13.80 5.81
N THR A 79 16.62 -12.66 5.16
CA THR A 79 16.59 -11.34 5.80
C THR A 79 15.20 -10.75 5.71
N LYS A 80 14.42 -10.96 6.77
CA LYS A 80 13.15 -10.31 6.97
C LYS A 80 13.35 -8.87 7.45
N ILE A 81 12.71 -7.93 6.79
CA ILE A 81 12.74 -6.51 7.12
C ILE A 81 11.33 -6.04 7.47
N VAL A 82 11.21 -5.32 8.57
CA VAL A 82 9.98 -4.62 8.94
C VAL A 82 10.14 -3.15 8.59
N VAL A 83 9.16 -2.62 7.88
CA VAL A 83 9.10 -1.23 7.41
C VAL A 83 7.93 -0.52 8.05
N ARG A 84 8.18 0.65 8.61
CA ARG A 84 7.20 1.64 9.05
C ARG A 84 7.15 2.75 7.99
N ILE A 85 5.99 2.98 7.41
CA ILE A 85 5.81 4.03 6.39
C ILE A 85 6.03 5.38 7.04
N ASN A 86 6.91 6.18 6.42
CA ASN A 86 7.22 7.51 6.89
C ASN A 86 6.08 8.49 6.59
N GLY A 87 5.88 9.47 7.46
CA GLY A 87 5.00 10.60 7.24
C GLY A 87 3.54 10.36 7.60
N ILE A 88 3.13 9.13 7.85
CA ILE A 88 1.77 8.80 8.29
C ILE A 88 1.75 8.06 9.64
N ASP A 89 0.60 8.13 10.31
CA ASP A 89 0.26 7.31 11.47
C ASP A 89 -1.17 6.78 11.24
N ALA A 90 -1.29 5.49 10.99
CA ALA A 90 -2.57 4.84 10.72
C ALA A 90 -3.23 4.40 12.04
N PRO A 91 -4.56 4.25 12.07
CA PRO A 91 -5.25 3.76 13.25
C PRO A 91 -4.74 2.38 13.67
N GLU A 92 -4.64 2.20 14.97
CA GLU A 92 -4.22 0.94 15.58
C GLU A 92 -5.28 -0.16 15.41
N ARG A 93 -4.88 -1.41 15.57
CA ARG A 93 -5.85 -2.52 15.62
C ARG A 93 -6.84 -2.32 16.74
N GLY A 94 -8.11 -2.49 16.44
CA GLY A 94 -9.21 -2.26 17.39
C GLY A 94 -9.56 -0.78 17.60
N GLN A 95 -8.88 0.13 16.95
CA GLN A 95 -9.28 1.51 16.79
C GLN A 95 -10.23 1.63 15.60
N TRP A 96 -11.13 2.63 15.63
CA TRP A 96 -11.99 2.98 14.50
C TRP A 96 -11.16 3.10 13.22
N TYR A 97 -11.56 2.43 12.15
CA TYR A 97 -10.88 2.32 10.87
C TYR A 97 -9.52 1.57 10.86
N GLY A 98 -9.03 1.04 11.97
CA GLY A 98 -7.74 0.34 12.00
C GLY A 98 -7.67 -0.88 11.09
N ASP A 99 -8.72 -1.70 11.12
CA ASP A 99 -8.81 -2.87 10.24
C ASP A 99 -8.99 -2.46 8.77
N VAL A 100 -9.75 -1.37 8.50
CA VAL A 100 -9.96 -0.85 7.14
C VAL A 100 -8.64 -0.33 6.55
N ALA A 101 -7.88 0.46 7.32
CA ALA A 101 -6.56 0.95 6.91
C ALA A 101 -5.59 -0.20 6.62
N THR A 102 -5.59 -1.22 7.50
CA THR A 102 -4.76 -2.43 7.32
C THR A 102 -5.14 -3.19 6.05
N LEU A 103 -6.43 -3.42 5.80
CA LEU A 103 -6.91 -4.11 4.61
C LEU A 103 -6.63 -3.32 3.33
N HIS A 104 -6.76 -2.00 3.37
CA HIS A 104 -6.46 -1.14 2.23
C HIS A 104 -4.97 -1.19 1.89
N LEU A 105 -4.08 -1.04 2.87
CA LEU A 105 -2.65 -1.19 2.65
C LEU A 105 -2.30 -2.59 2.12
N GLN A 106 -2.94 -3.62 2.66
CA GLN A 106 -2.78 -5.00 2.17
C GLN A 106 -3.18 -5.13 0.70
N TRP A 107 -4.30 -4.56 0.31
CA TRP A 107 -4.76 -4.54 -1.07
C TRP A 107 -3.77 -3.81 -2.00
N LEU A 108 -3.20 -2.69 -1.53
CA LEU A 108 -2.24 -1.92 -2.29
C LEU A 108 -0.95 -2.69 -2.56
N ILE A 109 -0.32 -3.29 -1.52
CA ILE A 109 1.08 -3.73 -1.60
C ILE A 109 1.32 -5.23 -1.37
N SER A 110 0.32 -6.02 -0.92
CA SER A 110 0.55 -7.42 -0.58
C SER A 110 1.01 -8.25 -1.77
N GLY A 111 2.10 -9.00 -1.60
CA GLY A 111 2.70 -9.84 -2.65
C GLY A 111 3.38 -9.06 -3.78
N LYS A 112 3.50 -7.74 -3.65
CA LYS A 112 4.14 -6.88 -4.65
C LYS A 112 5.56 -6.51 -4.26
N ALA A 113 6.36 -6.10 -5.24
CA ALA A 113 7.65 -5.48 -5.04
C ALA A 113 7.46 -3.96 -4.88
N VAL A 114 7.93 -3.40 -3.77
CA VAL A 114 7.86 -1.97 -3.49
C VAL A 114 9.25 -1.36 -3.42
N GLY A 115 9.37 -0.13 -3.89
CA GLY A 115 10.58 0.66 -3.76
C GLY A 115 10.61 1.41 -2.45
N LEU A 116 11.76 1.42 -1.76
CA LEU A 116 11.94 2.07 -0.48
C LEU A 116 12.99 3.19 -0.55
N LYS A 117 12.62 4.37 -0.08
CA LYS A 117 13.57 5.44 0.28
C LYS A 117 13.76 5.38 1.79
N LEU A 118 14.82 4.69 2.21
CA LEU A 118 15.12 4.48 3.63
C LEU A 118 15.56 5.78 4.30
N LYS A 119 15.05 6.05 5.51
CA LYS A 119 15.51 7.16 6.37
C LYS A 119 16.41 6.63 7.48
N GLN A 120 15.83 5.95 8.45
CA GLN A 120 16.55 5.46 9.64
C GLN A 120 15.83 4.25 10.23
N LYS A 121 16.42 3.59 11.20
CA LYS A 121 15.72 2.62 12.06
C LYS A 121 15.14 3.31 13.29
N ASP A 122 13.95 2.87 13.68
CA ASP A 122 13.38 3.27 14.96
C ASP A 122 13.93 2.43 16.13
N THR A 123 13.48 2.74 17.34
CA THR A 123 13.90 2.05 18.57
C THR A 123 13.43 0.59 18.63
N TYR A 124 12.46 0.21 17.80
CA TYR A 124 11.96 -1.17 17.67
C TYR A 124 12.67 -1.97 16.57
N GLY A 125 13.65 -1.35 15.88
CA GLY A 125 14.43 -1.97 14.82
C GLY A 125 13.73 -1.97 13.45
N ARG A 126 12.56 -1.32 13.31
CA ARG A 126 11.87 -1.15 12.02
C ARG A 126 12.58 -0.08 11.19
N TRP A 127 12.60 -0.28 9.86
CA TRP A 127 13.05 0.77 8.96
C TRP A 127 11.94 1.78 8.71
N ILE A 128 12.20 3.05 8.97
CA ILE A 128 11.34 4.15 8.55
C ILE A 128 11.70 4.48 7.11
N ALA A 129 10.70 4.41 6.22
CA ALA A 129 10.91 4.62 4.79
C ALA A 129 9.70 5.29 4.11
N THR A 130 9.96 6.08 3.06
CA THR A 130 8.93 6.39 2.06
C THR A 130 8.82 5.20 1.11
N VAL A 131 7.60 4.81 0.79
CA VAL A 131 7.28 3.57 0.06
C VAL A 131 6.62 3.92 -1.26
N TYR A 132 7.12 3.32 -2.33
CA TYR A 132 6.62 3.55 -3.69
C TYR A 132 6.20 2.24 -4.34
N LEU A 133 5.04 2.25 -4.99
CA LEU A 133 4.58 1.17 -5.86
C LEU A 133 4.32 1.76 -7.24
N ASP A 134 5.00 1.25 -8.27
CA ASP A 134 4.86 1.69 -9.66
C ASP A 134 4.99 3.23 -9.82
N GLY A 135 5.81 3.85 -8.98
CA GLY A 135 6.04 5.31 -8.95
C GLY A 135 5.05 6.11 -8.10
N ALA A 136 3.96 5.50 -7.62
CA ALA A 136 3.02 6.13 -6.70
C ALA A 136 3.54 6.06 -5.25
N ASP A 137 3.42 7.16 -4.52
CA ASP A 137 3.73 7.24 -3.10
C ASP A 137 2.57 6.63 -2.29
N ILE A 138 2.83 5.54 -1.57
CA ILE A 138 1.82 4.85 -0.76
C ILE A 138 1.30 5.73 0.38
N CYS A 139 2.14 6.63 0.90
CA CYS A 139 1.73 7.60 1.91
C CYS A 139 0.62 8.52 1.36
N GLU A 140 0.78 9.03 0.12
CA GLU A 140 -0.24 9.85 -0.53
C GLU A 140 -1.54 9.07 -0.73
N GLU A 141 -1.47 7.81 -1.14
CA GLU A 141 -2.67 7.00 -1.35
C GLU A 141 -3.46 6.79 -0.04
N MET A 142 -2.77 6.48 1.06
CA MET A 142 -3.40 6.32 2.37
C MET A 142 -4.06 7.62 2.88
N LEU A 143 -3.41 8.76 2.64
CA LEU A 143 -3.93 10.08 3.03
C LEU A 143 -5.13 10.52 2.19
N LYS A 144 -5.10 10.30 0.87
CA LYS A 144 -6.21 10.61 -0.04
C LYS A 144 -7.50 9.90 0.34
N GLU A 145 -7.38 8.63 0.71
CA GLU A 145 -8.51 7.80 1.12
C GLU A 145 -8.97 8.08 2.58
N GLY A 146 -8.27 8.97 3.29
CA GLY A 146 -8.56 9.27 4.68
C GLY A 146 -8.33 8.09 5.61
N LEU A 147 -7.32 7.26 5.34
CA LEU A 147 -7.03 6.03 6.09
C LEU A 147 -5.83 6.15 7.03
N ALA A 148 -5.22 7.33 7.08
CA ALA A 148 -4.14 7.66 8.01
C ALA A 148 -4.13 9.15 8.34
N TRP A 149 -3.50 9.53 9.45
CA TRP A 149 -3.13 10.90 9.78
C TRP A 149 -1.77 11.23 9.19
N HIS A 150 -1.58 12.47 8.73
CA HIS A 150 -0.25 13.01 8.50
C HIS A 150 0.46 13.22 9.84
N TYR A 151 1.56 12.49 10.07
CA TYR A 151 2.32 12.54 11.31
C TYR A 151 3.28 13.73 11.34
N LYS A 152 2.73 14.92 11.55
CA LYS A 152 3.39 16.24 11.43
C LYS A 152 4.59 16.41 12.38
N GLU A 153 4.64 15.67 13.48
CA GLU A 153 5.79 15.70 14.40
C GLU A 153 7.05 15.14 13.75
N HIS A 154 6.91 14.20 12.80
CA HIS A 154 8.03 13.51 12.17
C HIS A 154 8.15 13.75 10.66
N ASP A 155 7.20 14.48 10.08
CA ASP A 155 7.19 14.79 8.65
C ASP A 155 6.58 16.16 8.37
N SER A 156 7.28 16.95 7.55
CA SER A 156 6.86 18.31 7.17
C SER A 156 6.45 18.43 5.69
N ASN A 157 6.14 17.32 5.02
CA ASN A 157 5.77 17.33 3.62
C ASN A 157 4.44 18.10 3.43
N PRO A 158 4.44 19.25 2.71
CA PRO A 158 3.22 20.04 2.53
C PRO A 158 2.17 19.31 1.70
N ARG A 159 2.59 18.40 0.82
CA ARG A 159 1.66 17.60 0.02
C ARG A 159 0.84 16.64 0.90
N TYR A 160 1.48 16.02 1.88
CA TYR A 160 0.79 15.15 2.84
C TYR A 160 -0.23 15.92 3.70
N ALA A 161 0.15 17.12 4.14
CA ALA A 161 -0.75 18.00 4.89
C ALA A 161 -1.95 18.44 4.04
N GLN A 162 -1.74 18.72 2.76
CA GLN A 162 -2.79 19.07 1.81
C GLN A 162 -3.77 17.89 1.61
N LEU A 163 -3.26 16.68 1.35
CA LEU A 163 -4.08 15.48 1.12
C LEU A 163 -4.92 15.12 2.35
N GLU A 164 -4.33 15.21 3.54
CA GLU A 164 -5.08 15.04 4.79
C GLU A 164 -6.23 16.07 4.89
N ALA A 165 -5.96 17.33 4.57
CA ALA A 165 -6.98 18.38 4.63
C ALA A 165 -8.09 18.15 3.59
N GLU A 166 -7.75 17.74 2.38
CA GLU A 166 -8.71 17.40 1.32
C GLU A 166 -9.61 16.23 1.75
N ALA A 167 -9.02 15.15 2.30
CA ALA A 167 -9.77 14.00 2.81
C ALA A 167 -10.71 14.39 3.96
N LYS A 168 -10.26 15.24 4.88
CA LYS A 168 -11.07 15.79 5.98
C LYS A 168 -12.26 16.59 5.45
N GLN A 169 -12.01 17.48 4.50
CA GLN A 169 -13.06 18.31 3.91
C GLN A 169 -14.12 17.46 3.18
N ALA A 170 -13.69 16.39 2.56
CA ALA A 170 -14.57 15.47 1.84
C ALA A 170 -15.25 14.41 2.75
N GLY A 171 -14.92 14.36 4.05
CA GLY A 171 -15.46 13.38 4.98
C GLY A 171 -15.08 11.93 4.64
N LEU A 172 -13.90 11.70 4.07
CA LEU A 172 -13.47 10.37 3.63
C LEU A 172 -12.88 9.54 4.77
N GLY A 173 -13.09 8.23 4.72
CA GLY A 173 -12.48 7.28 5.63
C GLY A 173 -12.69 7.63 7.10
N LEU A 174 -11.61 7.85 7.83
CA LEU A 174 -11.59 8.29 9.23
C LEU A 174 -12.44 9.53 9.50
N TRP A 175 -12.50 10.43 8.53
CA TRP A 175 -13.15 11.73 8.64
C TRP A 175 -14.67 11.68 8.37
N SER A 176 -15.21 10.48 8.15
CA SER A 176 -16.67 10.26 8.07
C SER A 176 -17.35 10.30 9.44
N ASP A 177 -16.57 10.24 10.52
CA ASP A 177 -17.03 10.32 11.90
C ASP A 177 -16.20 11.35 12.67
N ASP A 178 -16.84 12.24 13.42
CA ASP A 178 -16.20 13.27 14.23
C ASP A 178 -15.49 12.72 15.47
N ARG A 179 -15.73 11.44 15.81
CA ARG A 179 -15.04 10.71 16.89
C ARG A 179 -13.68 10.15 16.50
N ALA A 180 -13.18 10.45 15.29
CA ALA A 180 -11.88 9.98 14.87
C ALA A 180 -10.76 10.47 15.80
N VAL A 181 -10.11 9.55 16.50
CA VAL A 181 -9.02 9.82 17.44
C VAL A 181 -7.68 9.56 16.76
N PRO A 182 -6.69 10.46 16.88
CA PRO A 182 -5.37 10.20 16.36
C PRO A 182 -4.69 8.99 17.05
N PRO A 183 -3.90 8.18 16.32
CA PRO A 183 -3.27 6.98 16.91
C PRO A 183 -2.35 7.29 18.09
N TRP A 184 -1.64 8.42 18.07
CA TRP A 184 -0.77 8.82 19.19
C TRP A 184 -1.55 9.19 20.46
N GLU A 185 -2.80 9.63 20.36
CA GLU A 185 -3.71 9.83 21.49
C GLU A 185 -4.30 8.50 21.94
N TRP A 186 -4.78 7.69 20.99
CA TRP A 186 -5.28 6.34 21.24
C TRP A 186 -4.29 5.49 22.04
N ARG A 187 -3.00 5.53 21.71
CA ARG A 187 -1.96 4.79 22.45
C ARG A 187 -1.82 5.20 23.90
N ARG A 188 -2.20 6.42 24.26
CA ARG A 188 -2.16 6.96 25.64
C ARG A 188 -3.41 6.68 26.45
N MET A 189 -4.52 6.35 25.79
CA MET A 189 -5.79 6.04 26.42
C MET A 189 -5.72 4.73 27.18
N ASP A 190 -6.44 4.65 28.32
CA ASP A 190 -6.65 3.40 29.00
C ASP A 190 -7.72 2.53 28.30
N LYS A 191 -7.98 1.34 28.87
CA LYS A 191 -8.94 0.41 28.26
C LYS A 191 -10.37 0.94 28.29
N TYR A 192 -10.77 1.63 29.34
CA TYR A 192 -12.13 2.12 29.49
C TYR A 192 -12.41 3.29 28.55
N GLU A 193 -11.42 4.18 28.38
CA GLU A 193 -11.48 5.25 27.42
C GLU A 193 -11.62 4.70 25.99
N ARG A 194 -10.82 3.69 25.60
CA ARG A 194 -10.88 3.06 24.28
C ARG A 194 -12.22 2.37 24.01
N ASP A 195 -12.83 1.74 25.02
CA ASP A 195 -14.11 1.05 24.87
C ASP A 195 -15.26 2.05 24.55
N GLY A 196 -15.12 3.32 24.90
CA GLY A 196 -16.06 4.39 24.52
C GLY A 196 -16.01 4.80 23.05
N TYR A 197 -14.98 4.41 22.30
CA TYR A 197 -14.80 4.72 20.88
C TYR A 197 -14.97 3.51 19.93
N ARG A 198 -15.45 2.37 20.44
CA ARG A 198 -15.72 1.15 19.66
C ARG A 198 -17.11 1.09 19.09
#